data_bfa40b0754b4c7c044db848ab5264846
#
_entry.id   bfa40b0754b4c7c044db848ab5264846
#
_cell.length_a   1.000
_cell.length_b   1.000
_cell.length_c   1.000
_cell.angle_alpha   90.00
_cell.angle_beta   90.00
_cell.angle_gamma   90.00
#
_symmetry.space_group_name_H-M   'P 1'
#
loop_
_entity.id
_entity.type
_entity.pdbx_description
1 polymer ?
#
loop_
_entity_poly.entity_id
_entity_poly.type
_entity_poly.pdbx_seq_one_letter_code
_entity_poly.pdbx_strand_id
1 'polypeptide(L)'
;DIRPVLAPGDVLATFGVVLTALLVGLFMWLFSGWVGLTMSLPVALLLASTMASTDSASVFSILRTKKQGLRQNLRPMLELESGSNDPMAYMLTIVMLAVVMHPQDVSVGESILRFIVQMVVGAGFGYGIGRLAVWAINNINIKNNASLYIVLLLAFIFFSFSFTSLAWGNGYLAV
;
A
#
# COMPACT_ATOMS: atom_id res chain seq x y z
N ASP A 1 -11.78 18.61 -0.01
CA ASP A 1 -12.04 18.01 1.31
C ASP A 1 -12.03 16.48 1.17
N ILE A 2 -11.05 15.81 1.74
CA ILE A 2 -10.86 14.36 1.64
C ILE A 2 -11.72 13.60 2.69
N ARG A 3 -12.20 14.29 3.72
CA ARG A 3 -12.92 13.69 4.87
C ARG A 3 -14.10 12.79 4.47
N PRO A 4 -14.97 13.16 3.51
CA PRO A 4 -16.12 12.32 3.15
C PRO A 4 -15.74 11.02 2.45
N VAL A 5 -14.52 10.91 1.92
CA VAL A 5 -14.05 9.72 1.17
C VAL A 5 -13.07 8.85 1.96
N LEU A 6 -12.61 9.30 3.14
CA LEU A 6 -11.67 8.53 3.96
C LEU A 6 -12.21 7.13 4.29
N ALA A 7 -13.36 7.03 4.93
CA ALA A 7 -13.91 5.74 5.32
C ALA A 7 -14.20 4.80 4.12
N PRO A 8 -14.89 5.23 3.04
CA PRO A 8 -15.09 4.34 1.91
C PRO A 8 -13.79 4.02 1.15
N GLY A 9 -12.84 4.95 1.06
CA GLY A 9 -11.54 4.71 0.44
C GLY A 9 -10.70 3.68 1.21
N ASP A 10 -10.62 3.81 2.53
CA ASP A 10 -9.90 2.87 3.39
C ASP A 10 -10.53 1.48 3.38
N VAL A 11 -11.87 1.38 3.37
CA VAL A 11 -12.58 0.10 3.25
C VAL A 11 -12.27 -0.56 1.91
N LEU A 12 -12.26 0.19 0.81
CA LEU A 12 -11.91 -0.35 -0.50
C LEU A 12 -10.44 -0.77 -0.56
N ALA A 13 -9.53 0.04 -0.05
CA ALA A 13 -8.10 -0.26 -0.02
C ALA A 13 -7.75 -1.47 0.85
N THR A 14 -8.53 -1.75 1.90
CA THR A 14 -8.27 -2.88 2.80
C THR A 14 -9.08 -4.10 2.41
N PHE A 15 -10.40 -4.01 2.48
CA PHE A 15 -11.31 -5.13 2.22
C PHE A 15 -11.32 -5.51 0.74
N GLY A 16 -11.20 -4.54 -0.16
CA GLY A 16 -11.10 -4.76 -1.60
C GLY A 16 -9.86 -5.59 -1.96
N VAL A 17 -8.70 -5.29 -1.40
CA VAL A 17 -7.45 -6.05 -1.61
C VAL A 17 -7.60 -7.49 -1.13
N VAL A 18 -8.13 -7.70 0.09
CA VAL A 18 -8.34 -9.05 0.63
C VAL A 18 -9.33 -9.84 -0.23
N LEU A 19 -10.44 -9.22 -0.62
CA LEU A 19 -11.45 -9.85 -1.46
C LEU A 19 -10.90 -10.21 -2.85
N THR A 20 -10.15 -9.30 -3.46
CA THR A 20 -9.49 -9.53 -4.75
C THR A 20 -8.50 -10.69 -4.65
N ALA A 21 -7.64 -10.70 -3.64
CA ALA A 21 -6.68 -11.78 -3.43
C ALA A 21 -7.37 -13.14 -3.20
N LEU A 22 -8.47 -13.17 -2.44
CA LEU A 22 -9.24 -14.37 -2.21
C LEU A 22 -9.90 -14.89 -3.50
N LEU A 23 -10.60 -14.03 -4.24
CA LEU A 23 -11.29 -14.45 -5.48
C LEU A 23 -10.30 -14.89 -6.55
N VAL A 24 -9.24 -14.11 -6.77
CA VAL A 24 -8.20 -14.45 -7.76
C VAL A 24 -7.44 -15.71 -7.33
N GLY A 25 -7.08 -15.83 -6.05
CA GLY A 25 -6.38 -16.99 -5.52
C GLY A 25 -7.21 -18.28 -5.61
N LEU A 26 -8.49 -18.21 -5.29
CA LEU A 26 -9.41 -19.34 -5.48
C LEU A 26 -9.55 -19.70 -6.95
N PHE A 27 -9.71 -18.72 -7.82
CA PHE A 27 -9.74 -18.96 -9.26
C PHE A 27 -8.46 -19.65 -9.75
N MET A 28 -7.29 -19.13 -9.39
CA MET A 28 -6.00 -19.71 -9.78
C MET A 28 -5.84 -21.13 -9.26
N TRP A 29 -6.25 -21.41 -8.03
CA TRP A 29 -6.20 -22.74 -7.43
C TRP A 29 -7.09 -23.73 -8.18
N LEU A 30 -8.34 -23.38 -8.44
CA LEU A 30 -9.28 -24.22 -9.19
C LEU A 30 -8.82 -24.46 -10.62
N PHE A 31 -8.37 -23.38 -11.30
CA PHE A 31 -7.94 -23.46 -12.69
C PHE A 31 -6.64 -24.25 -12.86
N SER A 32 -5.73 -24.15 -11.89
CA SER A 32 -4.46 -24.90 -11.92
C SER A 32 -4.68 -26.41 -11.98
N GLY A 33 -5.71 -26.92 -11.30
CA GLY A 33 -6.10 -28.32 -11.39
C GLY A 33 -6.57 -28.75 -12.79
N TRP A 34 -7.23 -27.86 -13.52
CA TRP A 34 -7.70 -28.14 -14.88
C TRP A 34 -6.55 -28.16 -15.92
N VAL A 35 -5.53 -27.33 -15.70
CA VAL A 35 -4.37 -27.26 -16.59
C VAL A 35 -3.28 -28.29 -16.24
N GLY A 36 -3.51 -29.12 -15.21
CA GLY A 36 -2.54 -30.12 -14.75
C GLY A 36 -1.36 -29.56 -13.94
N LEU A 37 -1.45 -28.30 -13.52
CA LEU A 37 -0.51 -27.66 -12.60
C LEU A 37 -1.02 -27.87 -11.18
N THR A 38 -0.36 -28.69 -10.37
CA THR A 38 -0.74 -28.88 -8.97
C THR A 38 -0.23 -27.69 -8.14
N MET A 39 -1.09 -26.72 -7.90
CA MET A 39 -0.81 -25.58 -7.03
C MET A 39 -1.56 -25.72 -5.71
N SER A 40 -0.90 -25.54 -4.57
CA SER A 40 -1.60 -25.52 -3.28
C SER A 40 -2.34 -24.19 -3.09
N LEU A 41 -3.44 -24.20 -2.33
CA LEU A 41 -4.22 -22.99 -2.06
C LEU A 41 -3.38 -21.85 -1.45
N PRO A 42 -2.50 -22.08 -0.46
CA PRO A 42 -1.65 -21.01 0.06
C PRO A 42 -0.74 -20.36 -1.00
N VAL A 43 -0.20 -21.14 -1.93
CA VAL A 43 0.64 -20.63 -3.02
C VAL A 43 -0.20 -19.81 -4.01
N ALA A 44 -1.40 -20.26 -4.34
CA ALA A 44 -2.32 -19.49 -5.18
C ALA A 44 -2.72 -18.17 -4.54
N LEU A 45 -3.00 -18.15 -3.24
CA LEU A 45 -3.29 -16.94 -2.47
C LEU A 45 -2.08 -16.01 -2.38
N LEU A 46 -0.87 -16.54 -2.22
CA LEU A 46 0.36 -15.76 -2.26
C LEU A 46 0.52 -15.03 -3.59
N LEU A 47 0.39 -15.74 -4.71
CA LEU A 47 0.44 -15.13 -6.04
C LEU A 47 -0.65 -14.08 -6.25
N ALA A 48 -1.88 -14.39 -5.82
CA ALA A 48 -2.99 -13.44 -5.92
C ALA A 48 -2.75 -12.17 -5.08
N SER A 49 -2.16 -12.29 -3.88
CA SER A 49 -1.85 -11.12 -3.04
C SER A 49 -0.83 -10.18 -3.68
N THR A 50 0.16 -10.70 -4.42
CA THR A 50 1.11 -9.85 -5.14
C THR A 50 0.48 -9.05 -6.28
N MET A 51 -0.68 -9.49 -6.77
CA MET A 51 -1.43 -8.88 -7.88
C MET A 51 -2.66 -8.08 -7.41
N ALA A 52 -2.92 -8.06 -6.11
CA ALA A 52 -4.15 -7.49 -5.56
C ALA A 52 -4.11 -5.96 -5.44
N SER A 53 -2.94 -5.32 -5.57
CA SER A 53 -2.79 -3.87 -5.59
C SER A 53 -3.11 -3.30 -6.98
N THR A 54 -3.72 -2.13 -7.01
CA THR A 54 -3.90 -1.34 -8.24
C THR A 54 -2.70 -0.40 -8.42
N ASP A 55 -2.24 -0.22 -9.66
CA ASP A 55 -1.15 0.71 -9.97
C ASP A 55 -1.61 2.18 -9.82
N SER A 56 -1.22 2.79 -8.72
CA SER A 56 -1.56 4.19 -8.39
C SER A 56 -1.04 5.17 -9.44
N ALA A 57 0.14 4.92 -10.03
CA ALA A 57 0.69 5.79 -11.08
C ALA A 57 -0.19 5.78 -12.32
N SER A 58 -0.67 4.62 -12.74
CA SER A 58 -1.61 4.49 -13.87
C SER A 58 -2.94 5.17 -13.58
N VAL A 59 -3.51 4.97 -12.39
CA VAL A 59 -4.76 5.61 -11.97
C VAL A 59 -4.62 7.14 -11.99
N PHE A 60 -3.58 7.68 -11.38
CA PHE A 60 -3.33 9.13 -11.37
C PHE A 60 -3.09 9.69 -12.78
N SER A 61 -2.36 8.96 -13.62
CA SER A 61 -2.12 9.34 -15.02
C SER A 61 -3.42 9.46 -15.81
N ILE A 62 -4.29 8.45 -15.71
CA ILE A 62 -5.60 8.43 -16.37
C ILE A 62 -6.50 9.56 -15.86
N LEU A 63 -6.56 9.76 -14.54
CA LEU A 63 -7.39 10.80 -13.92
C LEU A 63 -6.92 12.21 -14.26
N ARG A 64 -5.61 12.43 -14.45
CA ARG A 64 -5.05 13.72 -14.87
C ARG A 64 -5.28 14.00 -16.35
N THR A 65 -5.15 13.00 -17.20
CA THR A 65 -5.27 13.14 -18.67
C THR A 65 -6.70 13.39 -19.11
N LYS A 66 -7.66 12.72 -18.47
CA LYS A 66 -9.07 12.96 -18.74
C LYS A 66 -9.57 14.13 -17.92
N LYS A 67 -9.70 15.30 -18.54
CA LYS A 67 -10.30 16.52 -17.95
C LYS A 67 -11.78 16.37 -17.55
N GLN A 68 -12.35 15.18 -17.62
CA GLN A 68 -13.72 14.89 -17.21
C GLN A 68 -13.79 14.80 -15.69
N GLY A 69 -14.56 15.70 -15.08
CA GLY A 69 -14.89 15.63 -13.66
C GLY A 69 -15.67 14.36 -13.34
N LEU A 70 -15.11 13.51 -12.50
CA LEU A 70 -15.83 12.36 -11.96
C LEU A 70 -16.89 12.86 -10.96
N ARG A 71 -18.09 12.29 -11.03
CA ARG A 71 -19.19 12.64 -10.12
C ARG A 71 -18.91 12.12 -8.69
N GLN A 72 -19.52 12.74 -7.69
CA GLN A 72 -19.63 12.26 -6.31
C GLN A 72 -18.28 11.99 -5.61
N ASN A 73 -17.29 12.84 -5.79
CA ASN A 73 -15.98 12.69 -5.18
C ASN A 73 -15.25 11.36 -5.49
N LEU A 74 -15.60 10.69 -6.59
CA LEU A 74 -14.96 9.44 -7.01
C LEU A 74 -13.47 9.61 -7.25
N ARG A 75 -13.05 10.79 -7.76
CA ARG A 75 -11.63 11.04 -8.01
C ARG A 75 -10.79 10.98 -6.74
N PRO A 76 -11.06 11.78 -5.67
CA PRO A 76 -10.28 11.68 -4.44
C PRO A 76 -10.43 10.31 -3.75
N MET A 77 -11.53 9.61 -3.95
CA MET A 77 -11.71 8.25 -3.43
C MET A 77 -10.80 7.24 -4.13
N LEU A 78 -10.70 7.30 -5.47
CA LEU A 78 -9.80 6.43 -6.23
C LEU A 78 -8.33 6.76 -5.98
N GLU A 79 -7.98 8.05 -5.80
CA GLU A 79 -6.64 8.49 -5.44
C GLU A 79 -6.25 7.95 -4.06
N LEU A 80 -7.15 7.96 -3.09
CA LEU A 80 -6.94 7.43 -1.75
C LEU A 80 -6.85 5.90 -1.76
N GLU A 81 -7.81 5.23 -2.40
CA GLU A 81 -7.84 3.76 -2.52
C GLU A 81 -6.55 3.24 -3.13
N SER A 82 -6.18 3.78 -4.30
CA SER A 82 -5.00 3.32 -5.03
C SER A 82 -3.67 3.62 -4.33
N GLY A 83 -3.59 4.70 -3.53
CA GLY A 83 -2.41 4.98 -2.72
C GLY A 83 -2.32 4.17 -1.43
N SER A 84 -3.47 3.71 -0.89
CA SER A 84 -3.53 2.97 0.38
C SER A 84 -3.54 1.45 0.20
N ASN A 85 -3.87 0.94 -0.99
CA ASN A 85 -3.92 -0.50 -1.24
C ASN A 85 -2.53 -1.16 -1.35
N ASP A 86 -1.48 -0.42 -1.76
CA ASP A 86 -0.11 -0.92 -1.85
C ASP A 86 0.41 -1.47 -0.52
N PRO A 87 0.36 -0.73 0.60
CA PRO A 87 0.73 -1.24 1.91
C PRO A 87 -0.08 -2.49 2.31
N MET A 88 -1.36 -2.53 1.95
CA MET A 88 -2.23 -3.67 2.27
C MET A 88 -1.86 -4.92 1.48
N ALA A 89 -1.65 -4.80 0.16
CA ALA A 89 -1.23 -5.91 -0.69
C ALA A 89 0.15 -6.43 -0.29
N TYR A 90 1.08 -5.53 0.02
CA TYR A 90 2.40 -5.91 0.54
C TYR A 90 2.29 -6.72 1.83
N MET A 91 1.50 -6.26 2.80
CA MET A 91 1.31 -6.97 4.06
C MET A 91 0.65 -8.32 3.87
N LEU A 92 -0.38 -8.40 3.02
CA LEU A 92 -1.04 -9.67 2.71
C LEU A 92 -0.06 -10.65 2.05
N THR A 93 0.81 -10.16 1.17
CA THR A 93 1.87 -10.96 0.53
C THR A 93 2.86 -11.51 1.57
N ILE A 94 3.32 -10.70 2.52
CA ILE A 94 4.24 -11.16 3.57
C ILE A 94 3.58 -12.20 4.48
N VAL A 95 2.31 -11.99 4.85
CA VAL A 95 1.55 -12.97 5.65
C VAL A 95 1.39 -14.30 4.89
N MET A 96 1.00 -14.23 3.61
CA MET A 96 0.85 -15.44 2.79
C MET A 96 2.19 -16.14 2.55
N LEU A 97 3.29 -15.39 2.39
CA LEU A 97 4.63 -15.94 2.29
C LEU A 97 5.01 -16.70 3.57
N ALA A 98 4.74 -16.14 4.74
CA ALA A 98 4.97 -16.80 6.02
C ALA A 98 4.16 -18.10 6.14
N VAL A 99 2.89 -18.09 5.74
CA VAL A 99 2.03 -19.30 5.71
C VAL A 99 2.60 -20.38 4.79
N VAL A 100 3.16 -20.01 3.64
CA VAL A 100 3.76 -20.96 2.69
C VAL A 100 5.08 -21.53 3.21
N MET A 101 5.92 -20.68 3.82
CA MET A 101 7.25 -21.08 4.28
C MET A 101 7.24 -21.81 5.64
N HIS A 102 6.35 -21.41 6.53
CA HIS A 102 6.29 -21.92 7.92
C HIS A 102 4.85 -22.23 8.33
N PRO A 103 4.17 -23.20 7.70
CA PRO A 103 2.73 -23.44 7.90
C PRO A 103 2.38 -23.87 9.35
N GLN A 104 3.34 -24.34 10.13
CA GLN A 104 3.13 -24.75 11.52
C GLN A 104 3.29 -23.61 12.54
N ASP A 105 3.97 -22.54 12.17
CA ASP A 105 4.39 -21.47 13.09
C ASP A 105 3.56 -20.20 12.95
N VAL A 106 2.68 -20.13 11.95
CA VAL A 106 1.89 -18.92 11.69
C VAL A 106 0.69 -18.85 12.61
N SER A 107 0.76 -17.95 13.58
CA SER A 107 -0.42 -17.51 14.33
C SER A 107 -1.12 -16.39 13.59
N VAL A 108 -2.37 -16.61 13.18
CA VAL A 108 -3.21 -15.59 12.50
C VAL A 108 -3.36 -14.35 13.41
N GLY A 109 -3.56 -14.56 14.72
CA GLY A 109 -3.69 -13.46 15.67
C GLY A 109 -2.41 -12.61 15.77
N GLU A 110 -1.23 -13.24 15.80
CA GLU A 110 0.04 -12.53 15.81
C GLU A 110 0.27 -11.76 14.51
N SER A 111 -0.07 -12.33 13.37
CA SER A 111 0.04 -11.67 12.07
C SER A 111 -0.85 -10.42 11.98
N ILE A 112 -2.10 -10.51 12.48
CA ILE A 112 -3.02 -9.37 12.56
C ILE A 112 -2.46 -8.29 13.50
N LEU A 113 -1.96 -8.67 14.67
CA LEU A 113 -1.39 -7.72 15.62
C LEU A 113 -0.17 -7.00 15.04
N ARG A 114 0.75 -7.73 14.42
CA ARG A 114 1.92 -7.17 13.72
C ARG A 114 1.48 -6.20 12.63
N PHE A 115 0.47 -6.57 11.85
CA PHE A 115 -0.10 -5.69 10.83
C PHE A 115 -0.60 -4.38 11.43
N ILE A 116 -1.44 -4.43 12.49
CA ILE A 116 -1.98 -3.23 13.14
C ILE A 116 -0.85 -2.33 13.66
N VAL A 117 0.15 -2.92 14.34
CA VAL A 117 1.32 -2.19 14.84
C VAL A 117 2.07 -1.52 13.70
N GLN A 118 2.35 -2.24 12.62
CA GLN A 118 3.05 -1.69 11.45
C GLN A 118 2.29 -0.55 10.78
N MET A 119 0.95 -0.64 10.71
CA MET A 119 0.11 0.42 10.17
C MET A 119 0.12 1.67 11.06
N VAL A 120 -0.06 1.51 12.38
CA VAL A 120 -0.06 2.63 13.32
C VAL A 120 1.31 3.32 13.37
N VAL A 121 2.39 2.54 13.45
CA VAL A 121 3.75 3.06 13.47
C VAL A 121 4.10 3.72 12.13
N GLY A 122 3.73 3.09 11.01
CA GLY A 122 3.94 3.62 9.66
C GLY A 122 3.26 4.97 9.47
N ALA A 123 1.97 5.06 9.81
CA ALA A 123 1.20 6.30 9.72
C ALA A 123 1.76 7.40 10.63
N GLY A 124 2.15 7.05 11.88
CA GLY A 124 2.71 7.99 12.84
C GLY A 124 4.04 8.59 12.37
N PHE A 125 4.99 7.75 11.95
CA PHE A 125 6.27 8.22 11.42
C PHE A 125 6.12 8.96 10.10
N GLY A 126 5.27 8.47 9.18
CA GLY A 126 5.00 9.13 7.91
C GLY A 126 4.45 10.55 8.12
N TYR A 127 3.47 10.71 9.02
CA TYR A 127 2.95 12.02 9.39
C TYR A 127 4.03 12.93 10.00
N GLY A 128 4.82 12.41 10.95
CA GLY A 128 5.87 13.17 11.63
C GLY A 128 6.97 13.62 10.66
N ILE A 129 7.50 12.70 9.87
CA ILE A 129 8.55 12.97 8.89
C ILE A 129 8.03 13.87 7.76
N GLY A 130 6.77 13.66 7.30
CA GLY A 130 6.14 14.53 6.33
C GLY A 130 6.01 15.97 6.82
N ARG A 131 5.63 16.18 8.08
CA ARG A 131 5.62 17.53 8.72
C ARG A 131 7.02 18.13 8.78
N LEU A 132 8.03 17.32 9.10
CA LEU A 132 9.42 17.75 9.14
C LEU A 132 9.94 18.11 7.74
N ALA A 133 9.60 17.35 6.73
CA ALA A 133 9.92 17.63 5.34
C ALA A 133 9.31 18.96 4.87
N VAL A 134 8.02 19.18 5.15
CA VAL A 134 7.34 20.45 4.83
C VAL A 134 8.01 21.62 5.55
N TRP A 135 8.33 21.47 6.84
CA TRP A 135 9.04 22.50 7.60
C TRP A 135 10.43 22.77 6.99
N ALA A 136 11.21 21.74 6.68
CA ALA A 136 12.53 21.89 6.07
C ALA A 136 12.46 22.61 4.72
N ILE A 137 11.56 22.19 3.83
CA ILE A 137 11.37 22.79 2.51
C ILE A 137 10.98 24.26 2.61
N ASN A 138 10.13 24.62 3.57
CA ASN A 138 9.69 26.01 3.77
C ASN A 138 10.78 26.92 4.37
N ASN A 139 11.68 26.37 5.19
CA ASN A 139 12.73 27.12 5.87
C ASN A 139 14.06 27.17 5.09
N ILE A 140 14.33 26.15 4.25
CA ILE A 140 15.53 26.13 3.41
C ILE A 140 15.28 27.02 2.19
N ASN A 141 15.92 28.16 2.17
CA ASN A 141 15.78 29.19 1.12
C ASN A 141 16.59 28.80 -0.13
N ILE A 142 16.21 27.75 -0.83
CA ILE A 142 16.87 27.29 -2.07
C ILE A 142 16.23 27.98 -3.29
N LYS A 143 16.06 29.31 -3.24
CA LYS A 143 15.28 30.07 -4.23
C LYS A 143 15.74 29.92 -5.69
N ASN A 144 16.98 29.45 -5.94
CA ASN A 144 17.56 29.43 -7.29
C ASN A 144 17.83 28.05 -7.88
N ASN A 145 17.52 26.94 -7.19
CA ASN A 145 17.83 25.60 -7.69
C ASN A 145 16.66 24.60 -7.46
N ALA A 146 15.73 24.55 -8.41
CA ALA A 146 14.61 23.61 -8.38
C ALA A 146 15.06 22.13 -8.25
N SER A 147 16.23 21.79 -8.80
CA SER A 147 16.79 20.45 -8.70
C SER A 147 17.12 20.02 -7.27
N LEU A 148 17.51 20.95 -6.40
CA LEU A 148 17.80 20.63 -4.99
C LEU A 148 16.53 20.28 -4.20
N TYR A 149 15.38 20.83 -4.56
CA TYR A 149 14.10 20.42 -3.94
C TYR A 149 13.76 18.98 -4.27
N ILE A 150 14.01 18.53 -5.49
CA ILE A 150 13.79 17.13 -5.90
C ILE A 150 14.70 16.19 -5.11
N VAL A 151 15.99 16.53 -4.99
CA VAL A 151 16.96 15.73 -4.21
C VAL A 151 16.56 15.68 -2.74
N LEU A 152 16.15 16.81 -2.16
CA LEU A 152 15.70 16.88 -0.78
C LEU A 152 14.44 16.05 -0.56
N LEU A 153 13.48 16.12 -1.47
CA LEU A 153 12.27 15.30 -1.42
C LEU A 153 12.59 13.80 -1.47
N LEU A 154 13.45 13.39 -2.41
CA LEU A 154 13.90 11.99 -2.49
C LEU A 154 14.62 11.54 -1.22
N ALA A 155 15.45 12.40 -0.64
CA ALA A 155 16.12 12.12 0.63
C ALA A 155 15.11 11.88 1.77
N PHE A 156 14.05 12.70 1.88
CA PHE A 156 12.99 12.50 2.86
C PHE A 156 12.17 11.22 2.61
N ILE A 157 11.92 10.88 1.35
CA ILE A 157 11.24 9.63 0.97
C ILE A 157 12.06 8.42 1.44
N PHE A 158 13.33 8.34 1.08
CA PHE A 158 14.21 7.24 1.51
C PHE A 158 14.43 7.22 3.02
N PHE A 159 14.56 8.37 3.65
CA PHE A 159 14.69 8.48 5.10
C PHE A 159 13.42 7.98 5.79
N SER A 160 12.23 8.42 5.34
CA SER A 160 10.95 7.99 5.89
C SER A 160 10.77 6.48 5.78
N PHE A 161 11.01 5.92 4.60
CA PHE A 161 10.94 4.48 4.38
C PHE A 161 11.88 3.70 5.31
N SER A 162 13.17 4.06 5.29
CA SER A 162 14.20 3.33 6.03
C SER A 162 14.02 3.45 7.54
N PHE A 163 13.76 4.66 8.04
CA PHE A 163 13.60 4.90 9.46
C PHE A 163 12.35 4.21 10.02
N THR A 164 11.23 4.29 9.30
CA THR A 164 9.99 3.62 9.70
C THR A 164 10.15 2.09 9.69
N SER A 165 10.83 1.54 8.69
CA SER A 165 11.10 0.10 8.62
C SER A 165 11.99 -0.38 9.77
N LEU A 166 13.00 0.41 10.18
CA LEU A 166 13.82 0.13 11.36
C LEU A 166 13.01 0.18 12.66
N ALA A 167 11.99 1.03 12.72
CA ALA A 167 11.11 1.17 13.87
C ALA A 167 9.92 0.17 13.87
N TRP A 168 10.01 -0.92 13.10
CA TRP A 168 8.96 -1.96 12.96
C TRP A 168 7.63 -1.44 12.37
N GLY A 169 7.65 -0.28 11.73
CA GLY A 169 6.53 0.28 11.00
C GLY A 169 6.52 -0.14 9.53
N ASN A 170 5.38 0.10 8.86
CA ASN A 170 5.29 -0.07 7.43
C ASN A 170 5.91 1.14 6.71
N GLY A 171 7.10 0.95 6.10
CA GLY A 171 7.82 2.00 5.38
C GLY A 171 7.07 2.48 4.13
N TYR A 172 6.31 1.61 3.46
CA TYR A 172 5.50 1.98 2.29
C TYR A 172 4.35 2.93 2.67
N LEU A 173 3.73 2.71 3.84
CA LEU A 173 2.70 3.60 4.34
C LEU A 173 3.25 4.94 4.82
N ALA A 174 4.52 4.98 5.23
CA ALA A 174 5.15 6.20 5.75
C ALA A 174 5.63 7.16 4.66
N VAL A 175 5.62 6.77 3.41
CA VAL A 175 5.99 7.57 2.23
C VAL A 175 4.79 8.12 1.52
#